data_50da02ad6bb90d120250ee6b06450a6e
#
_entry.id   50da02ad6bb90d120250ee6b06450a6e
#
_cell.length_a   1.000
_cell.length_b   1.000
_cell.length_c   1.000
_cell.angle_alpha   90.00
_cell.angle_beta   90.00
_cell.angle_gamma   90.00
#
_symmetry.space_group_name_H-M   'P 1'
#
loop_
_entity.id
_entity.type
_entity.pdbx_description
1 polymer ?
#
loop_
_entity_poly.entity_id
_entity_poly.type
_entity_poly.pdbx_seq_one_letter_code
_entity_poly.pdbx_strand_id
1 'polypeptide(L)'
;MSSIKIVECPRDAMQGIKQWIPSEIKLDYLQSVLSVGFDVVDFGSFVSKRAIPQMSDSAYIIDQLDLSNTTSKLLAIVANERGAFEACSHSSLSYLGFPFSISEIFQMRNTNKSISESFEELKKIKSISE
;
A
#
# COMPACT_ATOMS: atom_id res chain seq x y z
N MET A 1 -5.19 -24.01 -15.79
CA MET A 1 -5.82 -23.72 -14.49
C MET A 1 -5.39 -22.35 -14.02
N SER A 2 -6.32 -21.51 -13.57
CA SER A 2 -5.96 -20.27 -12.90
C SER A 2 -5.35 -20.62 -11.53
N SER A 3 -4.11 -20.21 -11.30
CA SER A 3 -3.49 -20.35 -9.98
C SER A 3 -4.09 -19.33 -9.00
N ILE A 4 -4.36 -19.76 -7.77
CA ILE A 4 -4.73 -18.86 -6.68
C ILE A 4 -3.48 -18.02 -6.34
N LYS A 5 -3.66 -16.71 -6.18
CA LYS A 5 -2.63 -15.83 -5.67
C LYS A 5 -2.92 -15.45 -4.21
N ILE A 6 -1.90 -15.47 -3.39
CA ILE A 6 -2.00 -15.12 -1.97
C ILE A 6 -1.38 -13.74 -1.78
N VAL A 7 -2.19 -12.84 -1.22
CA VAL A 7 -1.74 -11.49 -0.82
C VAL A 7 -1.64 -11.44 0.68
N GLU A 8 -0.45 -11.18 1.19
CA GLU A 8 -0.23 -10.93 2.62
C GLU A 8 -0.30 -9.42 2.89
N CYS A 9 -0.95 -9.04 3.98
CA CYS A 9 -1.29 -7.64 4.29
C CYS A 9 -0.67 -7.13 5.61
N PRO A 10 0.66 -7.15 5.78
CA PRO A 10 1.33 -6.64 6.98
C PRO A 10 1.03 -5.16 7.25
N ARG A 11 0.84 -4.33 6.20
CA ARG A 11 0.44 -2.94 6.33
C ARG A 11 -0.86 -2.79 7.12
N ASP A 12 -1.87 -3.58 6.79
CA ASP A 12 -3.18 -3.52 7.44
C ASP A 12 -3.08 -3.92 8.92
N ALA A 13 -2.29 -4.94 9.22
CA ALA A 13 -2.03 -5.38 10.59
C ALA A 13 -1.35 -4.30 11.44
N MET A 14 -0.42 -3.55 10.86
CA MET A 14 0.36 -2.52 11.58
C MET A 14 -0.35 -1.18 11.69
N GLN A 15 -1.12 -0.76 10.68
CA GLN A 15 -1.61 0.63 10.59
C GLN A 15 -2.51 1.06 11.76
N GLY A 16 -3.20 0.11 12.41
CA GLY A 16 -4.06 0.37 13.55
C GLY A 16 -3.34 0.40 14.91
N ILE A 17 -2.06 0.06 14.95
CA ILE A 17 -1.25 0.07 16.18
C ILE A 17 -0.91 1.51 16.54
N LYS A 18 -1.34 1.95 17.72
CA LYS A 18 -1.14 3.34 18.17
C LYS A 18 0.31 3.64 18.53
N GLN A 19 0.99 2.67 19.12
CA GLN A 19 2.40 2.80 19.45
C GLN A 19 3.22 2.77 18.17
N TRP A 20 4.13 3.74 18.00
CA TRP A 20 5.04 3.76 16.86
C TRP A 20 5.90 2.50 16.82
N ILE A 21 5.89 1.83 15.70
CA ILE A 21 6.80 0.71 15.41
C ILE A 21 8.04 1.30 14.73
N PRO A 22 9.24 1.15 15.30
CA PRO A 22 10.47 1.61 14.65
C PRO A 22 10.65 1.03 13.24
N SER A 23 11.20 1.84 12.33
CA SER A 23 11.36 1.43 10.92
C SER A 23 12.20 0.17 10.75
N GLU A 24 13.21 -0.01 11.60
CA GLU A 24 14.08 -1.21 11.61
C GLU A 24 13.27 -2.47 11.95
N ILE A 25 12.35 -2.38 12.92
CA ILE A 25 11.46 -3.51 13.27
C ILE A 25 10.49 -3.83 12.14
N LYS A 26 9.97 -2.80 11.46
CA LYS A 26 9.12 -3.00 10.27
C LYS A 26 9.91 -3.67 9.15
N LEU A 27 11.15 -3.24 8.91
CA LEU A 27 12.03 -3.83 7.90
C LEU A 27 12.31 -5.30 8.18
N ASP A 28 12.71 -5.66 9.40
CA ASP A 28 12.96 -7.04 9.79
C ASP A 28 11.72 -7.92 9.63
N TYR A 29 10.57 -7.40 10.04
CA TYR A 29 9.28 -8.09 9.87
C TYR A 29 8.92 -8.29 8.40
N LEU A 30 8.98 -7.23 7.58
CA LEU A 30 8.66 -7.30 6.16
C LEU A 30 9.63 -8.19 5.40
N GLN A 31 10.92 -8.17 5.75
CA GLN A 31 11.92 -9.07 5.16
C GLN A 31 11.61 -10.52 5.47
N SER A 32 11.14 -10.81 6.68
CA SER A 32 10.68 -12.15 7.08
C SER A 32 9.45 -12.58 6.30
N VAL A 33 8.48 -11.68 6.10
CA VAL A 33 7.28 -11.93 5.27
C VAL A 33 7.66 -12.22 3.81
N LEU A 34 8.59 -11.44 3.25
CA LEU A 34 9.08 -11.64 1.86
C LEU A 34 9.77 -13.00 1.69
N SER A 35 10.44 -13.51 2.72
CA SER A 35 11.10 -14.82 2.70
C SER A 35 10.14 -16.01 2.62
N VAL A 36 8.87 -15.81 2.98
CA VAL A 36 7.82 -16.85 2.90
C VAL A 36 7.42 -17.15 1.45
N GLY A 37 7.51 -16.15 0.55
CA GLY A 37 7.22 -16.32 -0.87
C GLY A 37 5.74 -16.16 -1.23
N PHE A 38 5.01 -15.27 -0.56
CA PHE A 38 3.67 -14.84 -0.98
C PHE A 38 3.72 -14.23 -2.39
N ASP A 39 2.63 -14.33 -3.15
CA ASP A 39 2.58 -13.72 -4.49
C ASP A 39 2.70 -12.20 -4.43
N VAL A 40 2.01 -11.58 -3.46
CA VAL A 40 1.99 -10.14 -3.24
C VAL A 40 2.08 -9.83 -1.75
N VAL A 41 2.83 -8.79 -1.41
CA VAL A 41 2.93 -8.24 -0.05
C VAL A 41 2.46 -6.78 -0.05
N ASP A 42 1.36 -6.50 0.63
CA ASP A 42 0.86 -5.16 0.92
C ASP A 42 1.68 -4.59 2.09
N PHE A 43 2.80 -3.94 1.74
CA PHE A 43 3.84 -3.57 2.71
C PHE A 43 3.62 -2.21 3.37
N GLY A 44 2.91 -1.28 2.71
CA GLY A 44 2.88 0.11 3.16
C GLY A 44 1.83 0.96 2.45
N SER A 45 1.91 2.27 2.68
CA SER A 45 0.92 3.20 2.18
C SER A 45 1.53 4.59 1.92
N PHE A 46 1.14 5.20 0.81
CA PHE A 46 1.48 6.57 0.42
C PHE A 46 0.30 7.53 0.63
N VAL A 47 -0.51 7.26 1.64
CA VAL A 47 -1.57 8.16 2.09
C VAL A 47 -1.00 9.26 2.98
N SER A 48 -1.85 10.23 3.36
CA SER A 48 -1.44 11.32 4.27
C SER A 48 -0.85 10.77 5.58
N LYS A 49 0.35 11.20 5.94
CA LYS A 49 1.02 10.90 7.23
C LYS A 49 0.16 11.29 8.43
N ARG A 50 -0.71 12.29 8.27
CA ARG A 50 -1.66 12.71 9.30
C ARG A 50 -2.81 11.70 9.45
N ALA A 51 -3.24 11.08 8.37
CA ALA A 51 -4.32 10.10 8.40
C ALA A 51 -3.83 8.74 8.95
N ILE A 52 -2.66 8.28 8.52
CA ILE A 52 -2.06 7.02 8.97
C ILE A 52 -0.59 7.26 9.35
N PRO A 53 -0.34 7.78 10.57
CA PRO A 53 1.03 8.09 11.02
C PRO A 53 1.97 6.89 10.98
N GLN A 54 1.45 5.69 11.30
CA GLN A 54 2.22 4.45 11.34
C GLN A 54 2.87 4.08 9.99
N MET A 55 2.32 4.57 8.87
CA MET A 55 2.82 4.32 7.52
C MET A 55 3.65 5.49 6.95
N SER A 56 4.02 6.46 7.78
CA SER A 56 4.73 7.66 7.32
C SER A 56 6.14 7.40 6.79
N ASP A 57 6.71 6.24 7.07
CA ASP A 57 8.03 5.79 6.65
C ASP A 57 8.00 4.81 5.46
N SER A 58 6.85 4.62 4.79
CA SER A 58 6.71 3.66 3.68
C SER A 58 7.72 3.90 2.55
N ALA A 59 8.04 5.15 2.21
CA ALA A 59 9.06 5.48 1.20
C ALA A 59 10.46 4.99 1.62
N TYR A 60 10.84 5.24 2.87
CA TYR A 60 12.10 4.74 3.42
C TYR A 60 12.14 3.21 3.44
N ILE A 61 11.05 2.58 3.88
CA ILE A 61 10.94 1.11 3.97
C ILE A 61 11.17 0.47 2.60
N ILE A 62 10.46 0.91 1.56
CA ILE A 62 10.58 0.29 0.23
C ILE A 62 11.99 0.41 -0.35
N ASP A 63 12.69 1.50 -0.06
CA ASP A 63 14.06 1.72 -0.54
C ASP A 63 15.09 0.85 0.19
N GLN A 64 14.75 0.32 1.38
CA GLN A 64 15.64 -0.53 2.18
C GLN A 64 15.34 -2.02 2.05
N LEU A 65 14.19 -2.43 1.51
CA LEU A 65 13.84 -3.84 1.36
C LEU A 65 14.75 -4.55 0.34
N ASP A 66 15.34 -5.67 0.75
CA ASP A 66 16.08 -6.56 -0.16
C ASP A 66 15.10 -7.51 -0.87
N LEU A 67 14.95 -7.30 -2.17
CA LEU A 67 14.09 -8.12 -3.03
C LEU A 67 14.87 -9.16 -3.87
N SER A 68 16.17 -9.30 -3.65
CA SER A 68 17.03 -10.18 -4.46
C SER A 68 16.68 -11.66 -4.32
N ASN A 69 16.15 -12.06 -3.18
CA ASN A 69 15.87 -13.46 -2.84
C ASN A 69 14.36 -13.77 -2.70
N THR A 70 13.50 -12.96 -3.31
CA THR A 70 12.06 -13.20 -3.30
C THR A 70 11.44 -13.03 -4.68
N THR A 71 10.35 -13.76 -4.92
CA THR A 71 9.49 -13.59 -6.10
C THR A 71 8.25 -12.75 -5.79
N SER A 72 8.04 -12.40 -4.52
CA SER A 72 6.92 -11.58 -4.08
C SER A 72 6.93 -10.21 -4.74
N LYS A 73 5.74 -9.74 -5.11
CA LYS A 73 5.54 -8.40 -5.66
C LYS A 73 5.06 -7.46 -4.55
N LEU A 74 5.57 -6.23 -4.54
CA LEU A 74 5.15 -5.23 -3.56
C LEU A 74 3.90 -4.50 -4.02
N LEU A 75 2.98 -4.31 -3.08
CA LEU A 75 1.78 -3.49 -3.21
C LEU A 75 1.80 -2.40 -2.14
N ALA A 76 1.41 -1.19 -2.50
CA ALA A 76 1.19 -0.10 -1.55
C ALA A 76 -0.17 0.56 -1.78
N ILE A 77 -0.80 1.03 -0.70
CA ILE A 77 -2.06 1.75 -0.76
C ILE A 77 -1.82 3.21 -1.11
N VAL A 78 -2.63 3.71 -2.05
CA VAL A 78 -2.71 5.12 -2.42
C VAL A 78 -4.16 5.58 -2.35
N ALA A 79 -4.40 6.85 -2.02
CA ALA A 79 -5.76 7.41 -1.89
C ALA A 79 -6.00 8.60 -2.82
N ASN A 80 -4.98 9.11 -3.49
CA ASN A 80 -5.05 10.25 -4.40
C ASN A 80 -3.85 10.30 -5.35
N GLU A 81 -3.91 11.25 -6.31
CA GLU A 81 -2.86 11.48 -7.30
C GLU A 81 -1.48 11.72 -6.67
N ARG A 82 -1.38 12.54 -5.62
CA ARG A 82 -0.10 12.81 -4.94
C ARG A 82 0.55 11.53 -4.43
N GLY A 83 -0.22 10.69 -3.73
CA GLY A 83 0.28 9.40 -3.24
C GLY A 83 0.67 8.45 -4.37
N ALA A 84 -0.08 8.47 -5.48
CA ALA A 84 0.24 7.66 -6.66
C ALA A 84 1.56 8.10 -7.31
N PHE A 85 1.78 9.41 -7.48
CA PHE A 85 3.07 9.94 -8.00
C PHE A 85 4.24 9.54 -7.12
N GLU A 86 4.11 9.70 -5.79
CA GLU A 86 5.14 9.30 -4.84
C GLU A 86 5.42 7.79 -4.94
N ALA A 87 4.38 6.96 -4.92
CA ALA A 87 4.49 5.51 -5.01
C ALA A 87 5.15 5.07 -6.33
N CYS A 88 4.76 5.62 -7.47
CA CYS A 88 5.31 5.29 -8.79
C CYS A 88 6.77 5.73 -8.99
N SER A 89 7.32 6.58 -8.12
CA SER A 89 8.75 6.91 -8.15
C SER A 89 9.65 5.76 -7.66
N HIS A 90 9.08 4.76 -7.00
CA HIS A 90 9.80 3.58 -6.51
C HIS A 90 9.67 2.42 -7.50
N SER A 91 10.73 2.14 -8.25
CA SER A 91 10.75 1.11 -9.32
C SER A 91 10.50 -0.32 -8.83
N SER A 92 10.70 -0.60 -7.55
CA SER A 92 10.43 -1.89 -6.93
C SER A 92 8.96 -2.14 -6.61
N LEU A 93 8.10 -1.11 -6.67
CA LEU A 93 6.68 -1.26 -6.47
C LEU A 93 6.01 -1.85 -7.71
N SER A 94 5.16 -2.85 -7.52
CA SER A 94 4.50 -3.55 -8.63
C SER A 94 3.01 -3.26 -8.72
N TYR A 95 2.36 -2.92 -7.61
CA TYR A 95 0.91 -2.70 -7.56
C TYR A 95 0.56 -1.49 -6.70
N LEU A 96 -0.43 -0.73 -7.16
CA LEU A 96 -1.13 0.28 -6.36
C LEU A 96 -2.47 -0.30 -5.88
N GLY A 97 -2.72 -0.23 -4.58
CA GLY A 97 -4.02 -0.54 -3.99
C GLY A 97 -4.82 0.75 -3.77
N PHE A 98 -6.06 0.79 -4.23
CA PHE A 98 -6.95 1.93 -4.03
C PHE A 98 -8.18 1.50 -3.25
N PRO A 99 -8.47 2.11 -2.07
CA PRO A 99 -9.63 1.79 -1.26
C PRO A 99 -10.91 2.31 -1.94
N PHE A 100 -11.79 1.40 -2.35
CA PHE A 100 -13.04 1.72 -3.02
C PHE A 100 -14.18 0.90 -2.42
N SER A 101 -15.29 1.54 -2.11
CA SER A 101 -16.49 0.89 -1.58
C SER A 101 -17.71 1.18 -2.44
N ILE A 102 -18.59 0.17 -2.58
CA ILE A 102 -19.92 0.31 -3.20
C ILE A 102 -20.96 0.92 -2.24
N SER A 103 -20.62 1.09 -0.96
CA SER A 103 -21.44 1.78 0.03
C SER A 103 -21.10 3.27 0.05
N GLU A 104 -22.04 4.13 -0.34
CA GLU A 104 -21.87 5.58 -0.34
C GLU A 104 -21.51 6.12 1.06
N ILE A 105 -22.19 5.60 2.10
CA ILE A 105 -21.93 6.00 3.47
C ILE A 105 -20.52 5.60 3.91
N PHE A 106 -20.10 4.39 3.60
CA PHE A 106 -18.75 3.91 3.94
C PHE A 106 -17.69 4.68 3.17
N GLN A 107 -17.91 4.89 1.86
CA GLN A 107 -17.00 5.64 1.00
C GLN A 107 -16.78 7.07 1.52
N MET A 108 -17.87 7.77 1.85
CA MET A 108 -17.81 9.12 2.40
C MET A 108 -17.08 9.16 3.75
N ARG A 109 -17.35 8.21 4.65
CA ARG A 109 -16.71 8.16 5.98
C ARG A 109 -15.22 7.84 5.89
N ASN A 110 -14.83 6.98 4.94
CA ASN A 110 -13.46 6.48 4.83
C ASN A 110 -12.53 7.42 4.05
N THR A 111 -13.04 8.04 2.98
CA THR A 111 -12.21 8.84 2.06
C THR A 111 -12.67 10.30 1.94
N ASN A 112 -13.76 10.67 2.57
CA ASN A 112 -14.44 11.97 2.42
C ASN A 112 -14.78 12.31 0.96
N LYS A 113 -15.10 11.28 0.18
CA LYS A 113 -15.51 11.37 -1.23
C LYS A 113 -16.73 10.47 -1.48
N SER A 114 -17.58 10.87 -2.42
CA SER A 114 -18.62 10.01 -2.96
C SER A 114 -18.03 8.87 -3.79
N ILE A 115 -18.85 7.87 -4.15
CA ILE A 115 -18.45 6.81 -5.08
C ILE A 115 -18.03 7.42 -6.43
N SER A 116 -18.81 8.39 -6.94
CA SER A 116 -18.51 9.04 -8.22
C SER A 116 -17.18 9.80 -8.20
N GLU A 117 -16.93 10.59 -7.16
CA GLU A 117 -15.66 11.32 -6.98
C GLU A 117 -14.47 10.37 -6.84
N SER A 118 -14.65 9.28 -6.11
CA SER A 118 -13.61 8.25 -5.95
C SER A 118 -13.31 7.53 -7.25
N PHE A 119 -14.31 7.33 -8.10
CA PHE A 119 -14.12 6.73 -9.41
C PHE A 119 -13.34 7.65 -10.37
N GLU A 120 -13.60 8.96 -10.34
CA GLU A 120 -12.81 9.93 -11.10
C GLU A 120 -11.35 10.02 -10.60
N GLU A 121 -11.15 9.95 -9.29
CA GLU A 121 -9.80 9.87 -8.70
C GLU A 121 -9.06 8.61 -9.17
N LEU A 122 -9.74 7.46 -9.20
CA LEU A 122 -9.17 6.20 -9.66
C LEU A 122 -8.71 6.27 -11.12
N LYS A 123 -9.47 6.93 -11.99
CA LYS A 123 -9.07 7.15 -13.40
C LYS A 123 -7.78 7.94 -13.52
N LYS A 124 -7.61 8.98 -12.70
CA LYS A 124 -6.39 9.78 -12.67
C LYS A 124 -5.19 8.99 -12.15
N ILE A 125 -5.39 8.23 -11.07
CA ILE A 125 -4.35 7.33 -10.51
C ILE A 125 -3.93 6.30 -11.56
N LYS A 126 -4.87 5.72 -12.28
CA LYS A 126 -4.57 4.78 -13.37
C LYS A 126 -3.67 5.42 -14.43
N SER A 127 -3.99 6.63 -14.88
CA SER A 127 -3.16 7.34 -15.87
C SER A 127 -1.74 7.66 -15.37
N ILE A 128 -1.52 7.76 -14.05
CA ILE A 128 -0.19 7.97 -13.47
C ILE A 128 0.62 6.67 -13.48
N SER A 129 -0.05 5.52 -13.34
CA SER A 129 0.59 4.20 -13.25
C SER A 129 0.90 3.55 -14.59
N GLU A 130 0.39 4.10 -15.68
CA GLU A 130 0.65 3.67 -17.07
C GLU A 130 1.89 4.35 -17.65
#